data_a099a789c0c7ad4912dc2b89091c47be
#
_entry.id   a099a789c0c7ad4912dc2b89091c47be
#
_cell.length_a   1.000
_cell.length_b   1.000
_cell.length_c   1.000
_cell.angle_alpha   90.00
_cell.angle_beta   90.00
_cell.angle_gamma   90.00
#
_symmetry.space_group_name_H-M   'P 1'
#
loop_
_entity.id
_entity.type
_entity.pdbx_description
1 polymer ?
#
loop_
_entity_poly.entity_id
_entity_poly.type
_entity_poly.pdbx_seq_one_letter_code
_entity_poly.pdbx_strand_id
1 'polypeptide(L)'
;MENKAVIIDATRSPIGIKNGEMVGIRPDDLAAQVVKGLMERNNTVTSDQVEDLVMGCAFPEGPQGMLIGRYVVALAGLPQTVPAKVVNRFCGSAMDALHQVSTAIESGDIEVGISAGVEDMFSIPPGGFAPDFHPELAEQE
;
A
#
# COMPACT_ATOMS: atom_id res chain seq x y z
N MET A 1 0.57 22.27 -21.24
CA MET A 1 -0.70 21.92 -20.55
C MET A 1 -0.30 21.42 -19.19
N GLU A 2 -0.99 21.81 -18.16
CA GLU A 2 -0.73 21.32 -16.81
C GLU A 2 -1.24 19.87 -16.70
N ASN A 3 -0.37 18.93 -16.36
CA ASN A 3 -0.78 17.55 -16.12
C ASN A 3 -1.71 17.51 -14.92
N LYS A 4 -2.78 16.73 -15.00
CA LYS A 4 -3.68 16.52 -13.88
C LYS A 4 -3.78 15.03 -13.59
N ALA A 5 -3.51 14.65 -12.34
CA ALA A 5 -3.77 13.31 -11.90
C ALA A 5 -5.28 13.04 -11.80
N VAL A 6 -5.71 11.89 -12.26
CA VAL A 6 -7.10 11.42 -12.16
C VAL A 6 -7.14 10.01 -11.61
N ILE A 7 -8.14 9.72 -10.79
CA ILE A 7 -8.39 8.35 -10.32
C ILE A 7 -9.28 7.66 -11.36
N ILE A 8 -8.77 6.63 -12.00
CA ILE A 8 -9.51 5.89 -13.03
C ILE A 8 -10.26 4.68 -12.47
N ASP A 9 -9.79 4.10 -11.37
CA ASP A 9 -10.47 3.00 -10.70
C ASP A 9 -10.01 2.90 -9.23
N ALA A 10 -10.84 2.26 -8.39
CA ALA A 10 -10.52 1.99 -6.98
C ALA A 10 -11.22 0.71 -6.49
N THR A 11 -10.52 -0.07 -5.68
CA THR A 11 -11.06 -1.30 -5.08
C THR A 11 -10.52 -1.50 -3.67
N ARG A 12 -11.16 -2.38 -2.93
CA ARG A 12 -10.70 -2.80 -1.60
C ARG A 12 -11.14 -4.23 -1.29
N SER A 13 -10.48 -4.84 -0.33
CA SER A 13 -10.98 -6.04 0.34
C SER A 13 -12.14 -5.71 1.29
N PRO A 14 -12.89 -6.70 1.76
CA PRO A 14 -13.66 -6.56 2.99
C PRO A 14 -12.76 -6.10 4.15
N ILE A 15 -13.34 -5.48 5.17
CA ILE A 15 -12.63 -5.14 6.40
C ILE A 15 -12.70 -6.34 7.34
N GLY A 16 -11.54 -6.81 7.80
CA GLY A 16 -11.44 -7.88 8.78
C GLY A 16 -11.99 -7.46 10.15
N ILE A 17 -12.66 -8.37 10.81
CA ILE A 17 -13.12 -8.21 12.19
C ILE A 17 -12.47 -9.25 13.11
N LYS A 18 -12.40 -8.95 14.40
CA LYS A 18 -11.86 -9.87 15.42
C LYS A 18 -12.60 -11.22 15.37
N ASN A 19 -11.85 -12.30 15.29
CA ASN A 19 -12.36 -13.67 15.13
C ASN A 19 -13.15 -13.91 13.83
N GLY A 20 -12.98 -13.06 12.82
CA GLY A 20 -13.59 -13.24 11.50
C GLY A 20 -12.74 -14.06 10.54
N GLU A 21 -13.27 -14.29 9.35
CA GLU A 21 -12.65 -15.14 8.32
C GLU A 21 -11.33 -14.58 7.75
N MET A 22 -11.06 -13.29 7.94
CA MET A 22 -9.81 -12.68 7.47
C MET A 22 -8.63 -12.87 8.44
N VAL A 23 -8.88 -13.37 9.64
CA VAL A 23 -7.81 -13.66 10.62
C VAL A 23 -6.92 -14.79 10.07
N GLY A 24 -5.62 -14.54 10.00
CA GLY A 24 -4.64 -15.50 9.47
C GLY A 24 -4.40 -15.42 7.94
N ILE A 25 -5.13 -14.55 7.23
CA ILE A 25 -4.78 -14.22 5.85
C ILE A 25 -3.53 -13.33 5.88
N ARG A 26 -2.50 -13.70 5.13
CA ARG A 26 -1.29 -12.89 5.04
C ARG A 26 -1.58 -11.54 4.37
N PRO A 27 -1.10 -10.43 4.93
CA PRO A 27 -1.38 -9.09 4.39
C PRO A 27 -0.76 -8.85 3.01
N ASP A 28 0.38 -9.44 2.70
CA ASP A 28 1.02 -9.39 1.39
C ASP A 28 0.18 -10.11 0.32
N ASP A 29 -0.36 -11.29 0.63
CA ASP A 29 -1.25 -12.04 -0.26
C ASP A 29 -2.57 -11.29 -0.48
N LEU A 30 -3.17 -10.75 0.59
CA LEU A 30 -4.41 -9.98 0.51
C LEU A 30 -4.23 -8.73 -0.36
N ALA A 31 -3.17 -7.96 -0.12
CA ALA A 31 -2.87 -6.76 -0.90
C ALA A 31 -2.62 -7.10 -2.37
N ALA A 32 -1.89 -8.18 -2.63
CA ALA A 32 -1.64 -8.65 -4.00
C ALA A 32 -2.93 -9.06 -4.72
N GLN A 33 -3.84 -9.75 -4.04
CA GLN A 33 -5.15 -10.11 -4.60
C GLN A 33 -5.98 -8.87 -4.95
N VAL A 34 -5.96 -7.84 -4.11
CA VAL A 34 -6.67 -6.59 -4.36
C VAL A 34 -6.09 -5.86 -5.58
N VAL A 35 -4.77 -5.74 -5.67
CA VAL A 35 -4.09 -5.13 -6.82
C VAL A 35 -4.34 -5.93 -8.10
N LYS A 36 -4.21 -7.26 -8.04
CA LYS A 36 -4.51 -8.14 -9.18
C LYS A 36 -5.94 -7.97 -9.67
N GLY A 37 -6.91 -8.00 -8.76
CA GLY A 37 -8.33 -7.81 -9.09
C GLY A 37 -8.63 -6.41 -9.66
N LEU A 38 -7.91 -5.37 -9.20
CA LEU A 38 -7.99 -4.03 -9.78
C LEU A 38 -7.54 -4.05 -11.25
N MET A 39 -6.39 -4.66 -11.53
CA MET A 39 -5.84 -4.73 -12.89
C MET A 39 -6.69 -5.60 -13.83
N GLU A 40 -7.18 -6.75 -13.36
CA GLU A 40 -8.00 -7.66 -14.15
C GLU A 40 -9.34 -7.06 -14.58
N ARG A 41 -9.95 -6.23 -13.74
CA ARG A 41 -11.23 -5.59 -14.08
C ARG A 41 -11.08 -4.30 -14.89
N ASN A 42 -9.87 -3.72 -14.93
CA ASN A 42 -9.62 -2.48 -15.64
C ASN A 42 -9.20 -2.76 -17.09
N ASN A 43 -9.97 -2.23 -18.04
CA ASN A 43 -9.71 -2.40 -19.46
C ASN A 43 -8.99 -1.19 -20.10
N THR A 44 -8.69 -0.16 -19.31
CA THR A 44 -8.11 1.10 -19.79
C THR A 44 -6.60 1.10 -19.64
N VAL A 45 -6.09 0.48 -18.58
CA VAL A 45 -4.66 0.42 -18.25
C VAL A 45 -4.23 -1.04 -18.16
N THR A 46 -3.14 -1.36 -18.84
CA THR A 46 -2.49 -2.67 -18.75
C THR A 46 -1.38 -2.68 -17.70
N SER A 47 -1.00 -3.85 -17.23
CA SER A 47 0.05 -4.00 -16.22
C SER A 47 1.40 -3.42 -16.68
N ASP A 48 1.69 -3.47 -17.98
CA ASP A 48 2.94 -2.94 -18.56
C ASP A 48 3.01 -1.40 -18.54
N GLN A 49 1.89 -0.73 -18.35
CA GLN A 49 1.81 0.74 -18.25
C GLN A 49 2.01 1.24 -16.82
N VAL A 50 1.99 0.36 -15.83
CA VAL A 50 2.20 0.75 -14.43
C VAL A 50 3.68 1.06 -14.20
N GLU A 51 3.98 2.27 -13.73
CA GLU A 51 5.34 2.79 -13.56
C GLU A 51 5.79 2.89 -12.11
N ASP A 52 4.88 2.95 -11.14
CA ASP A 52 5.20 2.92 -9.71
C ASP A 52 4.05 2.33 -8.88
N LEU A 53 4.38 1.72 -7.74
CA LEU A 53 3.44 1.31 -6.72
C LEU A 53 3.87 1.88 -5.36
N VAL A 54 3.04 2.73 -4.77
CA VAL A 54 3.27 3.28 -3.43
C VAL A 54 2.32 2.61 -2.44
N MET A 55 2.90 1.92 -1.46
CA MET A 55 2.16 1.17 -0.44
C MET A 55 2.17 1.92 0.88
N GLY A 56 1.01 2.26 1.40
CA GLY A 56 0.84 2.75 2.77
C GLY A 56 0.77 1.59 3.76
N CYS A 57 1.61 1.63 4.81
CA CYS A 57 1.59 0.66 5.91
C CYS A 57 2.08 1.33 7.18
N ALA A 58 1.30 1.23 8.26
CA ALA A 58 1.61 1.90 9.53
C ALA A 58 2.66 1.13 10.35
N PHE A 59 2.62 -0.19 10.33
CA PHE A 59 3.55 -1.05 11.06
C PHE A 59 4.19 -2.08 10.12
N PRO A 60 5.16 -1.67 9.29
CA PRO A 60 5.75 -2.52 8.25
C PRO A 60 6.72 -3.54 8.85
N GLU A 61 6.20 -4.48 9.61
CA GLU A 61 6.91 -5.56 10.29
C GLU A 61 6.33 -6.93 9.93
N GLY A 62 7.04 -8.00 10.23
CA GLY A 62 6.61 -9.37 9.96
C GLY A 62 6.14 -9.56 8.50
N PRO A 63 4.95 -10.14 8.26
CA PRO A 63 4.44 -10.40 6.91
C PRO A 63 4.08 -9.12 6.11
N GLN A 64 4.02 -7.96 6.75
CA GLN A 64 3.87 -6.67 6.06
C GLN A 64 5.17 -5.84 6.08
N GLY A 65 6.27 -6.44 6.47
CA GLY A 65 7.61 -5.85 6.44
C GLY A 65 8.33 -5.99 5.11
N MET A 66 9.66 -5.86 5.16
CA MET A 66 10.58 -6.14 4.05
C MET A 66 10.19 -5.49 2.71
N LEU A 67 9.72 -4.24 2.75
CA LEU A 67 9.26 -3.53 1.54
C LEU A 67 8.07 -4.23 0.88
N ILE A 68 6.99 -4.44 1.63
CA ILE A 68 5.79 -5.17 1.18
C ILE A 68 5.28 -4.73 -0.20
N GLY A 69 5.43 -3.47 -0.59
CA GLY A 69 5.07 -3.00 -1.93
C GLY A 69 5.73 -3.82 -3.04
N ARG A 70 7.00 -4.23 -2.87
CA ARG A 70 7.70 -5.09 -3.84
C ARG A 70 7.16 -6.53 -3.86
N TYR A 71 6.75 -7.06 -2.72
CA TYR A 71 6.09 -8.36 -2.68
C TYR A 71 4.76 -8.31 -3.42
N VAL A 72 3.98 -7.25 -3.20
CA VAL A 72 2.70 -7.04 -3.88
C VAL A 72 2.88 -6.94 -5.39
N VAL A 73 3.89 -6.21 -5.89
CA VAL A 73 4.22 -6.18 -7.33
C VAL A 73 4.42 -7.58 -7.89
N ALA A 74 5.25 -8.40 -7.23
CA ALA A 74 5.55 -9.75 -7.68
C ALA A 74 4.35 -10.70 -7.59
N LEU A 75 3.63 -10.69 -6.46
CA LEU A 75 2.50 -11.59 -6.20
C LEU A 75 1.25 -11.22 -7.01
N ALA A 76 1.05 -9.95 -7.33
CA ALA A 76 -0.04 -9.49 -8.20
C ALA A 76 0.23 -9.74 -9.69
N GLY A 77 1.44 -10.15 -10.06
CA GLY A 77 1.83 -10.40 -11.44
C GLY A 77 2.10 -9.14 -12.26
N LEU A 78 2.42 -8.02 -11.58
CA LEU A 78 2.92 -6.83 -12.26
C LEU A 78 4.35 -7.07 -12.79
N PRO A 79 4.79 -6.36 -13.84
CA PRO A 79 6.16 -6.45 -14.32
C PRO A 79 7.19 -6.20 -13.22
N GLN A 80 8.27 -6.96 -13.20
CA GLN A 80 9.34 -6.79 -12.20
C GLN A 80 10.05 -5.43 -12.29
N THR A 81 9.90 -4.75 -13.41
CA THR A 81 10.41 -3.39 -13.64
C THR A 81 9.66 -2.33 -12.85
N VAL A 82 8.42 -2.62 -12.41
CA VAL A 82 7.63 -1.70 -11.59
C VAL A 82 8.32 -1.52 -10.23
N PRO A 83 8.84 -0.34 -9.92
CA PRO A 83 9.38 -0.05 -8.58
C PRO A 83 8.25 -0.03 -7.56
N ALA A 84 8.61 -0.13 -6.28
CA ALA A 84 7.67 0.11 -5.22
C ALA A 84 8.35 0.67 -3.98
N LYS A 85 7.63 1.44 -3.21
CA LYS A 85 8.05 1.96 -1.90
C LYS A 85 6.95 1.77 -0.87
N VAL A 86 7.34 1.87 0.40
CA VAL A 86 6.40 1.90 1.53
C VAL A 86 6.47 3.26 2.18
N VAL A 87 5.32 3.83 2.48
CA VAL A 87 5.19 5.10 3.19
C VAL A 87 4.42 4.91 4.48
N ASN A 88 4.81 5.65 5.51
CA ASN A 88 4.20 5.56 6.83
C ASN A 88 3.79 6.94 7.33
N ARG A 89 2.51 7.11 7.55
CA ARG A 89 1.83 8.19 8.26
C ARG A 89 0.76 7.63 9.17
N PHE A 90 1.03 6.50 9.78
CA PHE A 90 0.05 5.72 10.54
C PHE A 90 -1.25 5.54 9.73
N CYS A 91 -2.42 5.88 10.31
CA CYS A 91 -3.72 5.72 9.63
C CYS A 91 -3.86 6.53 8.33
N GLY A 92 -3.00 7.52 8.09
CA GLY A 92 -2.95 8.34 6.88
C GLY A 92 -2.04 7.80 5.78
N SER A 93 -1.39 6.65 5.97
CA SER A 93 -0.35 6.15 5.05
C SER A 93 -0.86 5.92 3.62
N ALA A 94 -2.02 5.30 3.45
CA ALA A 94 -2.57 5.07 2.11
C ALA A 94 -2.99 6.37 1.41
N MET A 95 -3.46 7.37 2.17
CA MET A 95 -3.76 8.69 1.62
C MET A 95 -2.47 9.43 1.22
N ASP A 96 -1.42 9.32 2.01
CA ASP A 96 -0.11 9.87 1.67
C ASP A 96 0.47 9.20 0.40
N ALA A 97 0.29 7.89 0.27
CA ALA A 97 0.64 7.15 -0.95
C ALA A 97 -0.08 7.73 -2.19
N LEU A 98 -1.39 8.01 -2.06
CA LEU A 98 -2.18 8.62 -3.12
C LEU A 98 -1.66 10.01 -3.50
N HIS A 99 -1.34 10.85 -2.52
CA HIS A 99 -0.76 12.17 -2.75
C HIS A 99 0.59 12.09 -3.48
N GLN A 100 1.45 11.13 -3.11
CA GLN A 100 2.75 10.96 -3.77
C GLN A 100 2.60 10.51 -5.22
N VAL A 101 1.71 9.56 -5.52
CA VAL A 101 1.43 9.13 -6.89
C VAL A 101 0.83 10.28 -7.70
N SER A 102 -0.14 11.00 -7.14
CA SER A 102 -0.74 12.16 -7.83
C SER A 102 0.30 13.23 -8.16
N THR A 103 1.18 13.56 -7.21
CA THR A 103 2.25 14.54 -7.41
C THR A 103 3.24 14.08 -8.50
N ALA A 104 3.61 12.79 -8.52
CA ALA A 104 4.50 12.25 -9.53
C ALA A 104 3.88 12.32 -10.96
N ILE A 105 2.57 12.08 -11.07
CA ILE A 105 1.85 12.25 -12.33
C ILE A 105 1.79 13.74 -12.77
N GLU A 106 1.48 14.62 -11.84
CA GLU A 106 1.39 16.06 -12.12
C GLU A 106 2.73 16.68 -12.48
N SER A 107 3.84 16.19 -11.88
CA SER A 107 5.20 16.59 -12.23
C SER A 107 5.68 16.01 -13.57
N GLY A 108 5.03 14.98 -14.07
CA GLY A 108 5.42 14.27 -15.30
C GLY A 108 6.51 13.23 -15.10
N ASP A 109 6.76 12.82 -13.86
CA ASP A 109 7.72 11.75 -13.54
C ASP A 109 7.20 10.37 -13.93
N ILE A 110 5.87 10.18 -13.84
CA ILE A 110 5.16 8.96 -14.26
C ILE A 110 3.83 9.35 -14.93
N GLU A 111 3.28 8.44 -15.72
CA GLU A 111 1.94 8.58 -16.31
C GLU A 111 0.90 7.75 -15.57
N VAL A 112 1.29 6.55 -15.09
CA VAL A 112 0.40 5.60 -14.42
C VAL A 112 1.05 5.06 -13.15
N GLY A 113 0.38 5.24 -12.03
CA GLY A 113 0.81 4.69 -10.75
C GLY A 113 -0.32 4.05 -9.95
N ILE A 114 0.04 3.15 -9.06
CA ILE A 114 -0.87 2.51 -8.10
C ILE A 114 -0.55 3.03 -6.71
N SER A 115 -1.54 3.59 -6.04
CA SER A 115 -1.49 3.82 -4.59
C SER A 115 -2.30 2.75 -3.87
N ALA A 116 -1.74 2.13 -2.87
CA ALA A 116 -2.37 1.07 -2.10
C ALA A 116 -2.13 1.24 -0.60
N GLY A 117 -2.85 0.51 0.21
CA GLY A 117 -2.64 0.43 1.65
C GLY A 117 -2.99 -0.93 2.19
N VAL A 118 -2.27 -1.36 3.20
CA VAL A 118 -2.49 -2.63 3.88
C VAL A 118 -2.16 -2.50 5.37
N GLU A 119 -2.97 -3.13 6.22
CA GLU A 119 -2.69 -3.22 7.64
C GLU A 119 -3.32 -4.47 8.25
N ASP A 120 -2.49 -5.35 8.80
CA ASP A 120 -2.93 -6.51 9.56
C ASP A 120 -2.75 -6.27 11.06
N MET A 121 -3.78 -5.72 11.69
CA MET A 121 -3.81 -5.44 13.13
C MET A 121 -4.06 -6.70 13.98
N PHE A 122 -4.29 -7.86 13.37
CA PHE A 122 -4.44 -9.12 14.10
C PHE A 122 -3.09 -9.80 14.34
N SER A 123 -2.19 -9.72 13.36
CA SER A 123 -0.84 -10.32 13.46
C SER A 123 0.20 -9.34 13.98
N ILE A 124 0.05 -8.04 13.66
CA ILE A 124 1.01 -7.00 14.06
C ILE A 124 0.32 -6.06 15.06
N PRO A 125 0.78 -5.98 16.31
CA PRO A 125 0.18 -5.09 17.29
C PRO A 125 0.43 -3.62 16.95
N PRO A 126 -0.44 -2.70 17.39
CA PRO A 126 -0.17 -1.27 17.32
C PRO A 126 1.17 -0.91 17.96
N GLY A 127 2.02 -0.20 17.21
CA GLY A 127 3.39 0.11 17.63
C GLY A 127 4.44 -0.90 17.14
N GLY A 128 4.02 -1.99 16.48
CA GLY A 128 4.91 -3.06 16.04
C GLY A 128 5.23 -4.08 17.15
N PHE A 129 6.16 -4.99 16.89
CA PHE A 129 6.55 -6.03 17.85
C PHE A 129 7.48 -5.54 18.96
N ALA A 130 8.21 -4.47 18.73
CA ALA A 130 9.20 -3.92 19.65
C ALA A 130 9.14 -2.39 19.70
N PRO A 131 8.04 -1.80 20.22
CA PRO A 131 7.93 -0.35 20.33
C PRO A 131 8.95 0.18 21.35
N ASP A 132 9.72 1.18 20.93
CA ASP A 132 10.70 1.87 21.77
C ASP A 132 10.40 3.38 21.75
N PHE A 133 9.72 3.85 22.77
CA PHE A 133 9.33 5.26 22.87
C PHE A 133 10.46 6.10 23.44
N HIS A 134 10.68 7.29 22.87
CA HIS A 134 11.67 8.20 23.39
C HIS A 134 11.30 8.62 24.83
N PRO A 135 12.22 8.48 25.81
CA PRO A 135 11.89 8.71 27.22
C PRO A 135 11.30 10.09 27.53
N GLU A 136 11.87 11.14 26.92
CA GLU A 136 11.38 12.52 27.10
C GLU A 136 9.97 12.77 26.54
N LEU A 137 9.53 11.97 25.54
CA LEU A 137 8.20 12.07 24.97
C LEU A 137 7.17 11.21 25.72
N ALA A 138 7.62 10.14 26.39
CA ALA A 138 6.76 9.29 27.19
C ALA A 138 6.33 9.96 28.52
N GLU A 139 7.05 10.98 28.99
CA GLU A 139 6.78 11.73 30.23
C GLU A 139 5.91 12.98 29.99
N GLN A 140 5.57 13.29 28.74
CA GLN A 140 4.70 14.43 28.41
C GLN A 140 3.23 14.02 28.50
N GLU A 141 2.59 14.24 29.66
CA GLU A 141 1.14 14.12 29.86
C GLU A 141 0.40 15.39 29.41
#